data_d04b2df5926e9fd8f2e192841a3ee17b
#
_entry.id   d04b2df5926e9fd8f2e192841a3ee17b
#
_cell.length_a   1.000
_cell.length_b   1.000
_cell.length_c   1.000
_cell.angle_alpha   90.00
_cell.angle_beta   90.00
_cell.angle_gamma   90.00
#
_symmetry.space_group_name_H-M   'P 1'
#
loop_
_entity.id
_entity.type
_entity.pdbx_description
1 polymer ?
#
loop_
_entity_poly.entity_id
_entity_poly.type
_entity_poly.pdbx_seq_one_letter_code
_entity_poly.pdbx_strand_id
1 'polypeptide(L)'
;MDARLILVVDPEATVRQTVIDVLSLDGHEVDGADDADSALLLLDQRRYDVVIADVHMPDLDGPTLLDALAERFPDAMPRVVFITRAAFDPHYGSFLANLRAPVLTKPLKPGRVLEVVGRLLA
;
A
#
# COMPACT_ATOMS: atom_id res chain seq x y z
N MET A 1 -16.36 -10.95 9.14
CA MET A 1 -15.54 -10.46 8.02
C MET A 1 -14.28 -11.30 7.90
N ASP A 2 -13.96 -11.73 6.70
CA ASP A 2 -12.82 -12.60 6.49
C ASP A 2 -11.50 -11.84 6.63
N ALA A 3 -10.52 -12.47 7.25
CA ALA A 3 -9.17 -11.95 7.33
C ALA A 3 -8.56 -11.87 5.93
N ARG A 4 -7.76 -10.83 5.70
CA ARG A 4 -7.05 -10.62 4.46
C ARG A 4 -5.56 -10.53 4.72
N LEU A 5 -4.77 -10.80 3.69
CA LEU A 5 -3.33 -10.66 3.73
C LEU A 5 -2.95 -9.33 3.08
N ILE A 6 -2.30 -8.47 3.85
CA ILE A 6 -1.98 -7.10 3.45
C ILE A 6 -0.48 -6.88 3.55
N LEU A 7 0.10 -6.24 2.52
CA LEU A 7 1.48 -5.81 2.53
C LEU A 7 1.54 -4.29 2.68
N VAL A 8 2.32 -3.82 3.64
CA VAL A 8 2.57 -2.40 3.86
C VAL A 8 4.02 -2.08 3.51
N VAL A 9 4.24 -1.17 2.57
CA VAL A 9 5.56 -0.78 2.10
C VAL A 9 5.78 0.70 2.38
N ASP A 10 6.65 1.01 3.32
CA ASP A 10 6.97 2.40 3.68
C ASP A 10 8.36 2.45 4.32
N PRO A 11 9.25 3.34 3.88
CA PRO A 11 10.57 3.45 4.48
C PRO A 11 10.55 3.98 5.92
N GLU A 12 9.47 4.66 6.32
CA GLU A 12 9.33 5.18 7.68
C GLU A 12 8.76 4.11 8.62
N ALA A 13 9.57 3.66 9.57
CA ALA A 13 9.18 2.60 10.49
C ALA A 13 7.93 2.94 11.31
N THR A 14 7.80 4.20 11.74
CA THR A 14 6.65 4.64 12.54
C THR A 14 5.34 4.58 11.74
N VAL A 15 5.37 5.00 10.49
CA VAL A 15 4.20 4.93 9.59
C VAL A 15 3.84 3.47 9.32
N ARG A 16 4.83 2.69 8.94
CA ARG A 16 4.66 1.26 8.65
C ARG A 16 4.04 0.53 9.84
N GLN A 17 4.58 0.76 11.04
CA GLN A 17 4.09 0.10 12.25
C GLN A 17 2.67 0.54 12.62
N THR A 18 2.35 1.82 12.44
CA THR A 18 0.99 2.31 12.69
C THR A 18 -0.02 1.57 11.83
N VAL A 19 0.25 1.43 10.53
CA VAL A 19 -0.66 0.74 9.62
C VAL A 19 -0.77 -0.74 9.97
N ILE A 20 0.35 -1.39 10.27
CA ILE A 20 0.38 -2.80 10.69
C ILE A 20 -0.49 -3.00 11.93
N ASP A 21 -0.31 -2.18 12.96
CA ASP A 21 -1.04 -2.30 14.21
C ASP A 21 -2.55 -2.11 14.03
N VAL A 22 -2.92 -1.08 13.29
CA VAL A 22 -4.33 -0.75 13.03
C VAL A 22 -5.03 -1.89 12.31
N LEU A 23 -4.43 -2.40 11.25
CA LEU A 23 -5.04 -3.46 10.44
C LEU A 23 -4.98 -4.83 11.12
N SER A 24 -3.94 -5.09 11.92
CA SER A 24 -3.86 -6.32 12.72
C SER A 24 -4.95 -6.37 13.78
N LEU A 25 -5.24 -5.24 14.42
CA LEU A 25 -6.34 -5.14 15.38
C LEU A 25 -7.71 -5.36 14.71
N ASP A 26 -7.82 -5.05 13.43
CA ASP A 26 -9.05 -5.27 12.66
C ASP A 26 -9.14 -6.72 12.11
N GLY A 27 -8.22 -7.58 12.50
CA GLY A 27 -8.28 -9.01 12.18
C GLY A 27 -7.53 -9.42 10.91
N HIS A 28 -6.79 -8.53 10.27
CA HIS A 28 -6.01 -8.85 9.07
C HIS A 28 -4.62 -9.37 9.44
N GLU A 29 -4.05 -10.17 8.55
CA GLU A 29 -2.64 -10.54 8.61
C GLU A 29 -1.84 -9.51 7.79
N VAL A 30 -0.83 -8.90 8.39
CA VAL A 30 -0.13 -7.77 7.78
C VAL A 30 1.37 -8.00 7.81
N ASP A 31 2.01 -7.94 6.64
CA ASP A 31 3.47 -7.96 6.50
C ASP A 31 3.95 -6.55 6.19
N GLY A 32 5.15 -6.22 6.63
CA GLY A 32 5.77 -4.94 6.37
C GLY A 32 7.07 -5.07 5.60
N ALA A 33 7.34 -4.09 4.73
CA ALA A 33 8.60 -3.96 4.02
C ALA A 33 9.04 -2.49 4.06
N ASP A 34 10.34 -2.26 4.21
CA ASP A 34 10.90 -0.90 4.29
C ASP A 34 11.56 -0.45 2.99
N ASP A 35 11.74 -1.35 2.03
CA ASP A 35 12.35 -1.06 0.73
C ASP A 35 11.73 -1.91 -0.39
N ALA A 36 12.15 -1.61 -1.61
CA ALA A 36 11.66 -2.27 -2.80
C ALA A 36 12.03 -3.75 -2.85
N ASP A 37 13.27 -4.09 -2.54
CA ASP A 37 13.74 -5.47 -2.62
C ASP A 37 12.97 -6.37 -1.67
N SER A 38 12.78 -5.93 -0.44
CA SER A 38 11.99 -6.66 0.56
C SER A 38 10.54 -6.83 0.11
N ALA A 39 9.94 -5.76 -0.44
CA ALA A 39 8.57 -5.81 -0.92
C ALA A 39 8.39 -6.80 -2.07
N LEU A 40 9.28 -6.75 -3.06
CA LEU A 40 9.22 -7.65 -4.22
C LEU A 40 9.44 -9.10 -3.82
N LEU A 41 10.34 -9.34 -2.86
CA LEU A 41 10.58 -10.69 -2.34
C LEU A 41 9.32 -11.25 -1.67
N LEU A 42 8.66 -10.46 -0.85
CA LEU A 42 7.40 -10.87 -0.21
C LEU A 42 6.30 -11.11 -1.23
N LEU A 43 6.19 -10.24 -2.24
CA LEU A 43 5.20 -10.41 -3.31
C LEU A 43 5.41 -11.68 -4.12
N ASP A 44 6.65 -12.14 -4.26
CA ASP A 44 6.94 -13.40 -4.94
C ASP A 44 6.61 -14.62 -4.08
N GLN A 45 6.59 -14.47 -2.76
CA GLN A 45 6.40 -15.58 -1.82
C GLN A 45 4.95 -15.78 -1.38
N ARG A 46 4.16 -14.71 -1.36
CA ARG A 46 2.78 -14.73 -0.83
C ARG A 46 1.83 -13.96 -1.75
N ARG A 47 0.55 -14.38 -1.74
CA ARG A 47 -0.52 -13.71 -2.47
C ARG A 47 -1.20 -12.69 -1.57
N TYR A 48 -0.95 -11.40 -1.81
CA TYR A 48 -1.55 -10.33 -1.04
C TYR A 48 -2.87 -9.87 -1.66
N ASP A 49 -3.84 -9.57 -0.81
CA ASP A 49 -5.13 -9.01 -1.23
C ASP A 49 -5.02 -7.51 -1.44
N VAL A 50 -4.22 -6.84 -0.62
CA VAL A 50 -4.02 -5.39 -0.65
C VAL A 50 -2.54 -5.08 -0.46
N VAL A 51 -2.05 -4.10 -1.22
CA VAL A 51 -0.72 -3.49 -1.04
C VAL A 51 -0.93 -2.02 -0.71
N ILE A 52 -0.40 -1.59 0.42
CA ILE A 52 -0.41 -0.18 0.84
C ILE A 52 1.03 0.30 0.73
N ALA A 53 1.30 1.26 -0.15
CA ALA A 53 2.67 1.64 -0.48
C ALA A 53 2.85 3.16 -0.54
N ASP A 54 3.97 3.63 0.04
CA ASP A 54 4.40 5.02 -0.14
C ASP A 54 4.75 5.25 -1.61
N VAL A 55 4.21 6.31 -2.21
CA VAL A 55 4.48 6.66 -3.61
C VAL A 55 5.94 7.13 -3.80
N HIS A 56 6.56 7.62 -2.74
CA HIS A 56 7.93 8.15 -2.73
C HIS A 56 8.95 7.14 -2.21
N MET A 57 9.08 6.02 -2.86
CA MET A 57 10.14 5.05 -2.53
C MET A 57 11.36 5.34 -3.39
N PRO A 58 12.57 5.43 -2.83
CA PRO A 58 13.77 5.77 -3.61
C PRO A 58 14.06 4.84 -4.79
N ASP A 59 13.82 3.56 -4.61
CA ASP A 59 14.13 2.50 -5.57
C ASP A 59 12.91 1.88 -6.23
N LEU A 60 11.70 2.27 -5.81
CA LEU A 60 10.46 1.75 -6.39
C LEU A 60 9.32 2.74 -6.13
N ASP A 61 9.14 3.70 -7.02
CA ASP A 61 8.06 4.65 -6.89
C ASP A 61 6.69 4.04 -7.24
N GLY A 62 5.62 4.81 -7.01
CA GLY A 62 4.25 4.35 -7.24
C GLY A 62 3.99 3.82 -8.65
N PRO A 63 4.33 4.58 -9.73
CA PRO A 63 4.13 4.09 -11.08
C PRO A 63 4.88 2.80 -11.39
N THR A 64 6.14 2.72 -10.96
CA THR A 64 6.98 1.53 -11.17
C THR A 64 6.42 0.32 -10.41
N LEU A 65 5.94 0.53 -9.19
CA LEU A 65 5.29 -0.54 -8.42
C LEU A 65 4.04 -1.08 -9.13
N LEU A 66 3.19 -0.19 -9.65
CA LEU A 66 2.00 -0.63 -10.40
C LEU A 66 2.37 -1.45 -11.62
N ASP A 67 3.37 -1.02 -12.38
CA ASP A 67 3.85 -1.76 -13.54
C ASP A 67 4.38 -3.13 -13.15
N ALA A 68 5.14 -3.21 -12.07
CA ALA A 68 5.69 -4.46 -11.56
C ALA A 68 4.57 -5.43 -11.11
N LEU A 69 3.55 -4.91 -10.44
CA LEU A 69 2.41 -5.73 -10.01
C LEU A 69 1.60 -6.25 -11.20
N ALA A 70 1.35 -5.40 -12.20
CA ALA A 70 0.61 -5.79 -13.39
C ALA A 70 1.38 -6.87 -14.19
N GLU A 71 2.69 -6.76 -14.26
CA GLU A 71 3.55 -7.73 -14.94
C GLU A 71 3.60 -9.07 -14.21
N ARG A 72 3.73 -9.04 -12.87
CA ARG A 72 3.83 -10.25 -12.05
C ARG A 72 2.50 -10.97 -11.88
N PHE A 73 1.40 -10.23 -11.80
CA PHE A 73 0.08 -10.76 -11.49
C PHE A 73 -0.97 -10.27 -12.49
N PRO A 74 -0.85 -10.63 -13.78
CA PRO A 74 -1.75 -10.09 -14.81
C PRO A 74 -3.22 -10.43 -14.58
N ASP A 75 -3.51 -11.58 -13.96
CA ASP A 75 -4.89 -12.05 -13.74
C ASP A 75 -5.34 -11.94 -12.28
N ALA A 76 -4.45 -11.54 -11.38
CA ALA A 76 -4.73 -11.54 -9.93
C ALA A 76 -3.98 -10.42 -9.22
N MET A 77 -3.98 -9.22 -9.81
CA MET A 77 -3.30 -8.07 -9.23
C MET A 77 -3.93 -7.70 -7.89
N PRO A 78 -3.13 -7.51 -6.83
CA PRO A 78 -3.66 -7.03 -5.55
C PRO A 78 -4.23 -5.62 -5.71
N ARG A 79 -5.16 -5.26 -4.83
CA ARG A 79 -5.66 -3.89 -4.77
C ARG A 79 -4.58 -3.02 -4.14
N VAL A 80 -4.43 -1.80 -4.63
CA VAL A 80 -3.34 -0.91 -4.22
C VAL A 80 -3.90 0.36 -3.60
N VAL A 81 -3.32 0.76 -2.47
CA VAL A 81 -3.54 2.06 -1.83
C VAL A 81 -2.19 2.76 -1.76
N PHE A 82 -2.11 3.99 -2.25
CA PHE A 82 -0.88 4.76 -2.13
C PHE A 82 -0.92 5.69 -0.92
N ILE A 83 0.25 5.87 -0.31
CA ILE A 83 0.47 6.84 0.76
C ILE A 83 1.32 7.97 0.18
N THR A 84 0.93 9.21 0.43
CA THR A 84 1.69 10.40 0.02
C THR A 84 1.88 11.34 1.21
N ARG A 85 2.94 12.17 1.14
CA ARG A 85 3.24 13.18 2.17
C ARG A 85 2.40 14.43 2.04
N ALA A 86 1.84 14.67 0.84
CA ALA A 86 1.08 15.88 0.56
C ALA A 86 -0.14 15.56 -0.29
N ALA A 87 -1.22 16.30 -0.05
CA ALA A 87 -2.43 16.20 -0.87
C ALA A 87 -2.15 16.57 -2.33
N PHE A 88 -1.21 17.47 -2.57
CA PHE A 88 -0.70 17.78 -3.89
C PHE A 88 0.79 17.48 -3.93
N ASP A 89 1.19 16.61 -4.86
CA ASP A 89 2.56 16.16 -5.02
C ASP A 89 3.12 16.69 -6.33
N PRO A 90 4.23 17.47 -6.34
CA PRO A 90 4.78 18.02 -7.57
C PRO A 90 5.33 16.96 -8.54
N HIS A 91 5.75 15.79 -8.03
CA HIS A 91 6.27 14.71 -8.87
C HIS A 91 5.20 13.72 -9.32
N TYR A 92 4.31 13.34 -8.38
CA TYR A 92 3.36 12.26 -8.60
C TYR A 92 1.90 12.73 -8.61
N GLY A 93 1.68 14.05 -8.56
CA GLY A 93 0.33 14.62 -8.50
C GLY A 93 -0.55 14.18 -9.66
N SER A 94 -0.02 14.23 -10.89
CA SER A 94 -0.77 13.78 -12.07
C SER A 94 -1.05 12.28 -12.04
N PHE A 95 -0.07 11.48 -11.64
CA PHE A 95 -0.23 10.04 -11.47
C PHE A 95 -1.33 9.75 -10.46
N LEU A 96 -1.26 10.35 -9.27
CA LEU A 96 -2.23 10.14 -8.21
C LEU A 96 -3.63 10.63 -8.59
N ALA A 97 -3.73 11.76 -9.28
CA ALA A 97 -5.02 12.31 -9.71
C ALA A 97 -5.71 11.44 -10.76
N ASN A 98 -4.95 10.73 -11.57
CA ASN A 98 -5.48 9.85 -12.62
C ASN A 98 -5.70 8.41 -12.15
N LEU A 99 -5.27 8.08 -10.92
CA LEU A 99 -5.50 6.77 -10.35
C LEU A 99 -6.94 6.60 -9.92
N ARG A 100 -7.46 5.40 -10.14
CA ARG A 100 -8.73 4.99 -9.54
C ARG A 100 -8.55 4.38 -8.16
N ALA A 101 -7.29 4.17 -7.74
CA ALA A 101 -6.96 3.66 -6.43
C ALA A 101 -7.06 4.77 -5.38
N PRO A 102 -7.45 4.45 -4.15
CA PRO A 102 -7.48 5.45 -3.08
C PRO A 102 -6.08 5.87 -2.66
N VAL A 103 -5.98 7.07 -2.12
CA VAL A 103 -4.73 7.66 -1.64
C VAL A 103 -4.90 8.10 -0.19
N LEU A 104 -3.92 7.73 0.65
CA LEU A 104 -3.85 8.17 2.04
C LEU A 104 -2.76 9.23 2.17
N THR A 105 -3.07 10.33 2.85
CA THR A 105 -2.12 11.44 3.05
C THR A 105 -1.54 11.38 4.46
N LYS A 106 -0.23 11.52 4.58
CA LYS A 106 0.43 11.61 5.89
C LYS A 106 0.15 12.97 6.56
N PRO A 107 -0.03 13.04 7.88
CA PRO A 107 0.04 11.94 8.84
C PRO A 107 -1.18 11.03 8.74
N LEU A 108 -0.96 9.73 8.84
CA LEU A 108 -2.04 8.75 8.69
C LEU A 108 -2.91 8.71 9.95
N LYS A 109 -4.21 8.77 9.74
CA LYS A 109 -5.20 8.63 10.82
C LYS A 109 -5.70 7.18 10.82
N PRO A 110 -5.65 6.48 11.96
CA PRO A 110 -6.09 5.07 12.04
C PRO A 110 -7.48 4.84 11.47
N GLY A 111 -8.44 5.69 11.81
CA GLY A 111 -9.80 5.56 11.28
C GLY A 111 -9.90 5.68 9.77
N ARG A 112 -9.05 6.52 9.16
CA ARG A 112 -9.02 6.66 7.70
C ARG A 112 -8.42 5.42 7.02
N VAL A 113 -7.39 4.82 7.63
CA VAL A 113 -6.80 3.57 7.13
C VAL A 113 -7.85 2.46 7.13
N LEU A 114 -8.57 2.30 8.25
CA LEU A 114 -9.64 1.31 8.37
C LEU A 114 -10.75 1.53 7.35
N GLU A 115 -11.17 2.78 7.16
CA GLU A 115 -12.22 3.13 6.21
C GLU A 115 -11.84 2.77 4.78
N VAL A 116 -10.65 3.15 4.36
CA VAL A 116 -10.18 2.91 2.99
C VAL A 116 -10.02 1.42 2.71
N VAL A 117 -9.37 0.69 3.60
CA VAL A 117 -9.18 -0.75 3.43
C VAL A 117 -10.52 -1.49 3.50
N GLY A 118 -11.39 -1.10 4.41
CA GLY A 118 -12.73 -1.69 4.54
C GLY A 118 -13.54 -1.55 3.26
N ARG A 119 -13.50 -0.39 2.60
CA ARG A 119 -14.19 -0.16 1.34
C ARG A 119 -13.62 -1.01 0.20
N LEU A 120 -12.29 -1.16 0.15
CA LEU A 120 -11.66 -1.97 -0.88
C LEU A 120 -12.04 -3.44 -0.75
N LEU A 121 -12.24 -3.93 0.47
CA LEU A 121 -12.51 -5.34 0.75
C LEU A 121 -13.99 -5.66 0.84
N ALA A 122 -14.84 -4.65 0.76
CA ALA A 122 -16.29 -4.83 0.86
C ALA A 122 -16.87 -5.55 -0.37
#